data_395353bfd309e1823efaf0ce7e34a2ea
#
_entry.id   395353bfd309e1823efaf0ce7e34a2ea
#
_cell.length_a   1.000
_cell.length_b   1.000
_cell.length_c   1.000
_cell.angle_alpha   90.00
_cell.angle_beta   90.00
_cell.angle_gamma   90.00
#
_symmetry.space_group_name_H-M   'P 1'
#
loop_
_entity.id
_entity.type
_entity.pdbx_description
1 polymer ?
#
loop_
_entity_poly.entity_id
_entity_poly.type
_entity_poly.pdbx_seq_one_letter_code
_entity_poly.pdbx_strand_id
1 'polypeptide(L)'
;MGTAEAKAAIIANKTALGIEFGSTRIKAVLVDDKNQPIASGAHEWENRYENGVWTYSLDDIWTGIQDCYQDMAKDVKAKYDIELESVGAFGVSAMMHGYMPFNKEGELLVPFRTWRNNITGEASEKLMELFNYNIPDRKS
;
A
#
# COMPACT_ATOMS: atom_id res chain seq x y z
N MET A 1 -17.57 21.36 1.84
CA MET A 1 -17.84 20.74 3.14
C MET A 1 -17.33 21.63 4.25
N GLY A 2 -18.11 21.83 5.32
CA GLY A 2 -17.71 22.72 6.39
C GLY A 2 -16.64 22.10 7.29
N THR A 3 -15.61 22.88 7.62
CA THR A 3 -14.57 22.51 8.59
C THR A 3 -15.15 21.97 9.91
N ALA A 4 -16.33 22.46 10.32
CA ALA A 4 -17.03 22.03 11.52
C ALA A 4 -17.55 20.59 11.43
N GLU A 5 -18.05 20.14 10.29
CA GLU A 5 -18.54 18.77 10.08
C GLU A 5 -17.40 17.75 10.12
N ALA A 6 -16.29 18.07 9.45
CA ALA A 6 -15.08 17.24 9.49
C ALA A 6 -14.50 17.13 10.90
N LYS A 7 -14.44 18.24 11.66
CA LYS A 7 -14.06 18.24 13.08
C LYS A 7 -14.95 17.32 13.92
N ALA A 8 -16.24 17.42 13.73
CA ALA A 8 -17.21 16.60 14.47
C ALA A 8 -17.03 15.11 14.16
N ALA A 9 -16.79 14.75 12.91
CA ALA A 9 -16.53 13.36 12.51
C ALA A 9 -15.25 12.81 13.14
N ILE A 10 -14.16 13.59 13.17
CA ILE A 10 -12.89 13.20 13.81
C ILE A 10 -13.09 12.98 15.31
N ILE A 11 -13.67 13.95 16.02
CA ILE A 11 -13.91 13.88 17.47
C ILE A 11 -14.83 12.71 17.84
N ALA A 12 -15.85 12.44 17.02
CA ALA A 12 -16.79 11.35 17.23
C ALA A 12 -16.23 9.98 16.80
N ASN A 13 -14.99 9.90 16.33
CA ASN A 13 -14.37 8.69 15.78
C ASN A 13 -15.20 8.06 14.64
N LYS A 14 -15.86 8.91 13.83
CA LYS A 14 -16.66 8.53 12.66
C LYS A 14 -15.89 8.77 11.36
N THR A 15 -14.63 8.32 11.33
CA THR A 15 -13.75 8.45 10.18
C THR A 15 -13.30 7.08 9.73
N ALA A 16 -12.91 6.97 8.45
CA ALA A 16 -12.24 5.79 7.93
C ALA A 16 -10.92 6.20 7.27
N LEU A 17 -9.88 5.44 7.55
CA LEU A 17 -8.56 5.59 6.97
C LEU A 17 -8.35 4.55 5.88
N GLY A 18 -8.11 4.99 4.63
CA GLY A 18 -7.64 4.16 3.54
C GLY A 18 -6.13 4.34 3.35
N ILE A 19 -5.37 3.24 3.24
CA ILE A 19 -3.96 3.26 2.85
C ILE A 19 -3.77 2.46 1.58
N GLU A 20 -3.10 3.06 0.59
CA GLU A 20 -2.74 2.43 -0.68
C GLU A 20 -1.23 2.29 -0.78
N PHE A 21 -0.75 1.06 -0.99
CA PHE A 21 0.63 0.77 -1.35
C PHE A 21 0.77 0.76 -2.87
N GLY A 22 1.03 1.92 -3.46
CA GLY A 22 1.28 2.07 -4.90
C GLY A 22 2.75 1.77 -5.24
N SER A 23 3.07 1.67 -6.53
CA SER A 23 4.42 1.32 -7.00
C SER A 23 5.48 2.41 -6.79
N THR A 24 5.06 3.66 -6.68
CA THR A 24 5.94 4.83 -6.51
C THR A 24 5.60 5.65 -5.28
N ARG A 25 4.50 5.33 -4.59
CA ARG A 25 4.00 6.13 -3.48
C ARG A 25 3.07 5.30 -2.59
N ILE A 26 3.21 5.44 -1.29
CA ILE A 26 2.21 5.05 -0.31
C ILE A 26 1.33 6.27 -0.08
N LYS A 27 0.01 6.10 -0.06
CA LYS A 27 -0.95 7.17 0.18
C LYS A 27 -1.87 6.82 1.33
N ALA A 28 -2.22 7.82 2.12
CA ALA A 28 -3.25 7.75 3.14
C ALA A 28 -4.33 8.78 2.85
N VAL A 29 -5.59 8.38 3.00
CA VAL A 29 -6.74 9.28 2.90
C VAL A 29 -7.64 9.04 4.08
N LEU A 30 -7.96 10.08 4.84
CA LEU A 30 -8.96 10.06 5.88
C LEU A 30 -10.28 10.58 5.29
N VAL A 31 -11.35 9.81 5.43
CA VAL A 31 -12.70 10.20 5.02
C VAL A 31 -13.62 10.30 6.22
N ASP A 32 -14.64 11.14 6.11
CA ASP A 32 -15.71 11.26 7.10
C ASP A 32 -16.80 10.19 6.93
N ASP A 33 -17.87 10.27 7.74
CA ASP A 33 -19.02 9.35 7.71
C ASP A 33 -19.90 9.46 6.44
N LYS A 34 -19.60 10.45 5.58
CA LYS A 34 -20.22 10.64 4.26
C LYS A 34 -19.28 10.25 3.11
N ASN A 35 -18.15 9.58 3.42
CA ASN A 35 -17.09 9.19 2.49
C ASN A 35 -16.43 10.39 1.77
N GLN A 36 -16.39 11.56 2.41
CA GLN A 36 -15.71 12.71 1.84
C GLN A 36 -14.27 12.77 2.36
N PRO A 37 -13.26 12.95 1.46
CA PRO A 37 -11.89 13.13 1.89
C PRO A 37 -11.74 14.39 2.74
N ILE A 38 -11.19 14.26 3.93
CA ILE A 38 -10.98 15.35 4.87
C ILE A 38 -9.50 15.62 5.14
N ALA A 39 -8.65 14.61 5.03
CA ALA A 39 -7.20 14.77 5.11
C ALA A 39 -6.49 13.71 4.27
N SER A 40 -5.24 13.97 3.92
CA SER A 40 -4.42 13.04 3.17
C SER A 40 -2.94 13.15 3.55
N GLY A 41 -2.20 12.07 3.29
CA GLY A 41 -0.76 12.02 3.42
C GLY A 41 -0.15 11.10 2.39
N ALA A 42 1.15 11.22 2.18
CA ALA A 42 1.87 10.41 1.22
C ALA A 42 3.33 10.18 1.65
N HIS A 43 3.89 9.09 1.15
CA HIS A 43 5.32 8.79 1.23
C HIS A 43 5.77 8.29 -0.14
N GLU A 44 6.77 8.94 -0.73
CA GLU A 44 7.35 8.50 -2.00
C GLU A 44 8.38 7.41 -1.74
N TRP A 45 8.35 6.35 -2.53
CA TRP A 45 9.28 5.25 -2.47
C TRP A 45 9.56 4.68 -3.86
N GLU A 46 10.62 3.89 -3.99
CA GLU A 46 10.97 3.23 -5.25
C GLU A 46 11.34 1.77 -5.00
N ASN A 47 11.00 0.91 -5.99
CA ASN A 47 11.55 -0.41 -5.98
C ASN A 47 13.06 -0.41 -6.29
N ARG A 48 13.80 -1.31 -5.65
CA ARG A 48 15.24 -1.50 -5.83
C ARG A 48 15.49 -2.81 -6.56
N TYR A 49 16.53 -2.81 -7.38
CA TYR A 49 17.01 -4.03 -8.00
C TYR A 49 18.21 -4.55 -7.21
N GLU A 50 17.99 -5.59 -6.40
CA GLU A 50 18.98 -6.15 -5.50
C GLU A 50 19.16 -7.65 -5.76
N ASN A 51 20.38 -8.09 -5.98
CA ASN A 51 20.71 -9.51 -6.23
C ASN A 51 19.84 -10.18 -7.32
N GLY A 52 19.55 -9.46 -8.39
CA GLY A 52 18.73 -9.98 -9.49
C GLY A 52 17.23 -9.92 -9.26
N VAL A 53 16.75 -9.23 -8.22
CA VAL A 53 15.33 -9.15 -7.84
C VAL A 53 14.90 -7.70 -7.68
N TRP A 54 13.77 -7.35 -8.29
CA TRP A 54 13.06 -6.12 -7.99
C TRP A 54 12.29 -6.28 -6.68
N THR A 55 12.61 -5.46 -5.70
CA THR A 55 12.15 -5.61 -4.31
C THR A 55 11.90 -4.26 -3.62
N TYR A 56 11.23 -4.30 -2.48
CA TYR A 56 11.26 -3.30 -1.40
C TYR A 56 11.69 -4.00 -0.12
N SER A 57 12.43 -3.33 0.76
CA SER A 57 12.73 -3.89 2.07
C SER A 57 11.53 -3.80 3.01
N LEU A 58 11.50 -4.63 4.06
CA LEU A 58 10.48 -4.49 5.11
C LEU A 58 10.62 -3.15 5.84
N ASP A 59 11.84 -2.66 6.02
CA ASP A 59 12.10 -1.36 6.66
C ASP A 59 11.51 -0.21 5.82
N ASP A 60 11.64 -0.26 4.49
CA ASP A 60 11.00 0.73 3.60
C ASP A 60 9.48 0.69 3.74
N ILE A 61 8.88 -0.50 3.84
CA ILE A 61 7.44 -0.67 4.00
C ILE A 61 6.98 -0.05 5.32
N TRP A 62 7.63 -0.40 6.44
CA TRP A 62 7.27 0.10 7.76
C TRP A 62 7.54 1.60 7.92
N THR A 63 8.67 2.08 7.47
CA THR A 63 9.00 3.51 7.48
C THR A 63 8.01 4.28 6.60
N GLY A 64 7.74 3.78 5.40
CA GLY A 64 6.85 4.44 4.47
C GLY A 64 5.40 4.55 4.97
N ILE A 65 4.87 3.52 5.65
CA ILE A 65 3.51 3.59 6.23
C ILE A 65 3.46 4.56 7.41
N GLN A 66 4.51 4.60 8.24
CA GLN A 66 4.60 5.52 9.37
C GLN A 66 4.68 6.98 8.90
N ASP A 67 5.55 7.26 7.94
CA ASP A 67 5.70 8.60 7.37
C ASP A 67 4.40 9.07 6.70
N CYS A 68 3.78 8.19 5.91
CA CYS A 68 2.51 8.48 5.25
C CYS A 68 1.39 8.81 6.25
N TYR A 69 1.29 8.05 7.34
CA TYR A 69 0.34 8.32 8.42
C TYR A 69 0.64 9.64 9.13
N GLN A 70 1.90 9.90 9.46
CA GLN A 70 2.31 11.15 10.10
C GLN A 70 2.04 12.37 9.22
N ASP A 71 2.26 12.27 7.92
CA ASP A 71 1.96 13.33 6.97
C ASP A 71 0.45 13.64 6.96
N MET A 72 -0.40 12.61 6.91
CA MET A 72 -1.84 12.77 7.04
C MET A 72 -2.26 13.36 8.39
N ALA A 73 -1.67 12.91 9.50
CA ALA A 73 -1.98 13.44 10.82
C ALA A 73 -1.61 14.93 10.95
N LYS A 74 -0.49 15.36 10.35
CA LYS A 74 -0.12 16.77 10.25
C LYS A 74 -1.14 17.56 9.41
N ASP A 75 -1.65 17.00 8.32
CA ASP A 75 -2.71 17.63 7.51
C ASP A 75 -4.00 17.81 8.32
N VAL A 76 -4.39 16.80 9.14
CA VAL A 76 -5.51 16.92 10.10
C VAL A 76 -5.25 18.06 11.10
N LYS A 77 -4.07 18.10 11.70
CA LYS A 77 -3.70 19.14 12.66
C LYS A 77 -3.74 20.52 12.03
N ALA A 78 -3.18 20.68 10.84
CA ALA A 78 -3.16 21.96 10.13
C ALA A 78 -4.55 22.47 9.75
N LYS A 79 -5.44 21.58 9.30
CA LYS A 79 -6.79 21.95 8.83
C LYS A 79 -7.79 22.13 9.97
N TYR A 80 -7.67 21.32 11.01
CA TYR A 80 -8.72 21.20 12.02
C TYR A 80 -8.26 21.55 13.44
N ASP A 81 -6.97 21.72 13.67
CA ASP A 81 -6.35 21.92 14.99
C ASP A 81 -6.71 20.80 15.98
N ILE A 82 -6.68 19.56 15.50
CA ILE A 82 -6.94 18.34 16.28
C ILE A 82 -5.76 17.39 16.12
N GLU A 83 -5.31 16.77 17.21
CA GLU A 83 -4.43 15.61 17.15
C GLU A 83 -5.27 14.36 16.82
N LEU A 84 -4.87 13.62 15.78
CA LEU A 84 -5.57 12.40 15.36
C LEU A 84 -5.12 11.23 16.26
N GLU A 85 -5.97 10.83 17.20
CA GLU A 85 -5.68 9.76 18.16
C GLU A 85 -6.22 8.40 17.72
N SER A 86 -7.30 8.40 16.94
CA SER A 86 -7.96 7.17 16.50
C SER A 86 -8.75 7.37 15.20
N VAL A 87 -9.08 6.28 14.56
CA VAL A 87 -9.96 6.22 13.39
C VAL A 87 -11.01 5.14 13.59
N GLY A 88 -12.22 5.37 13.09
CA GLY A 88 -13.34 4.44 13.27
C GLY A 88 -13.21 3.15 12.47
N ALA A 89 -12.56 3.22 11.31
CA ALA A 89 -12.30 2.08 10.44
C ALA A 89 -10.96 2.25 9.71
N PHE A 90 -10.41 1.14 9.24
CA PHE A 90 -9.15 1.10 8.52
C PHE A 90 -9.23 0.10 7.38
N GLY A 91 -8.76 0.49 6.20
CA GLY A 91 -8.69 -0.36 5.02
C GLY A 91 -7.36 -0.21 4.27
N VAL A 92 -6.92 -1.29 3.66
CA VAL A 92 -5.66 -1.34 2.91
C VAL A 92 -5.92 -1.80 1.49
N SER A 93 -5.28 -1.12 0.53
CA SER A 93 -5.11 -1.55 -0.85
C SER A 93 -3.62 -1.69 -1.16
N ALA A 94 -3.25 -2.64 -1.98
CA ALA A 94 -1.86 -2.87 -2.33
C ALA A 94 -1.70 -3.31 -3.79
N MET A 95 -0.47 -3.25 -4.30
CA MET A 95 -0.12 -3.72 -5.63
C MET A 95 -0.45 -5.20 -5.79
N MET A 96 -1.01 -5.56 -6.94
CA MET A 96 -1.22 -6.95 -7.34
C MET A 96 0.12 -7.65 -7.61
N HIS A 97 0.09 -8.99 -7.54
CA HIS A 97 1.23 -9.86 -7.87
C HIS A 97 2.47 -9.69 -6.98
N GLY A 98 2.32 -9.04 -5.83
CA GLY A 98 3.36 -9.02 -4.80
C GLY A 98 3.43 -10.34 -4.05
N TYR A 99 4.63 -10.81 -3.71
CA TYR A 99 4.84 -12.05 -2.98
C TYR A 99 5.79 -11.85 -1.80
N MET A 100 5.29 -12.08 -0.60
CA MET A 100 6.02 -11.98 0.67
C MET A 100 5.65 -13.17 1.58
N PRO A 101 6.38 -14.29 1.52
CA PRO A 101 6.15 -15.41 2.40
C PRO A 101 6.84 -15.20 3.75
N PHE A 102 6.14 -15.46 4.82
CA PHE A 102 6.64 -15.39 6.19
C PHE A 102 6.60 -16.78 6.84
N ASN A 103 7.54 -17.05 7.74
CA ASN A 103 7.44 -18.21 8.63
C ASN A 103 6.46 -17.90 9.79
N LYS A 104 6.27 -18.88 10.68
CA LYS A 104 5.36 -18.73 11.83
C LYS A 104 5.87 -17.73 12.88
N GLU A 105 7.16 -17.40 12.87
CA GLU A 105 7.79 -16.39 13.70
C GLU A 105 7.67 -14.97 13.12
N GLY A 106 7.11 -14.82 11.90
CA GLY A 106 6.95 -13.55 11.21
C GLY A 106 8.20 -13.07 10.47
N GLU A 107 9.17 -13.94 10.22
CA GLU A 107 10.37 -13.62 9.45
C GLU A 107 10.12 -13.81 7.95
N LEU A 108 10.56 -12.85 7.14
CA LEU A 108 10.45 -12.93 5.68
C LEU A 108 11.42 -13.97 5.12
N LEU A 109 10.90 -14.99 4.45
CA LEU A 109 11.69 -16.13 3.98
C LEU A 109 12.49 -15.85 2.70
N VAL A 110 12.02 -14.94 1.85
CA VAL A 110 12.69 -14.48 0.64
C VAL A 110 12.43 -12.99 0.45
N PRO A 111 13.29 -12.25 -0.28
CA PRO A 111 13.02 -10.85 -0.58
C PRO A 111 11.64 -10.66 -1.21
N PHE A 112 10.96 -9.58 -0.88
CA PHE A 112 9.68 -9.24 -1.51
C PHE A 112 9.81 -9.26 -3.04
N ARG A 113 8.98 -10.05 -3.70
CA ARG A 113 8.92 -10.19 -5.15
C ARG A 113 7.87 -9.23 -5.70
N THR A 114 8.29 -8.17 -6.37
CA THR A 114 7.36 -7.22 -6.99
C THR A 114 6.87 -7.74 -8.35
N TRP A 115 5.83 -7.12 -8.90
CA TRP A 115 5.28 -7.43 -10.22
C TRP A 115 6.29 -7.26 -11.38
N ARG A 116 7.38 -6.50 -11.16
CA ARG A 116 8.44 -6.27 -12.15
C ARG A 116 9.32 -7.50 -12.42
N ASN A 117 9.26 -8.50 -11.55
CA ASN A 117 10.06 -9.70 -11.71
C ASN A 117 9.44 -10.64 -12.75
N ASN A 118 10.27 -11.20 -13.62
CA ASN A 118 9.92 -12.23 -14.59
C ASN A 118 10.55 -13.60 -14.28
N ILE A 119 10.88 -13.84 -13.03
CA ILE A 119 11.57 -15.05 -12.53
C ILE A 119 10.82 -16.33 -12.89
N THR A 120 9.51 -16.25 -13.05
CA THR A 120 8.64 -17.38 -13.41
C THR A 120 8.62 -17.70 -14.92
N GLY A 121 9.26 -16.90 -15.77
CA GLY A 121 9.23 -17.07 -17.23
C GLY A 121 9.69 -18.45 -17.68
N GLU A 122 10.88 -18.86 -17.26
CA GLU A 122 11.45 -20.17 -17.61
C GLU A 122 10.57 -21.34 -17.09
N ALA A 123 10.03 -21.21 -15.88
CA ALA A 123 9.12 -22.23 -15.33
C ALA A 123 7.80 -22.30 -16.10
N SER A 124 7.30 -21.16 -16.55
CA SER A 124 6.11 -21.07 -17.40
C SER A 124 6.33 -21.72 -18.76
N GLU A 125 7.47 -21.49 -19.41
CA GLU A 125 7.84 -22.11 -20.68
C GLU A 125 7.91 -23.63 -20.54
N LYS A 126 8.60 -24.14 -19.54
CA LYS A 126 8.68 -25.59 -19.24
C LYS A 126 7.30 -26.21 -19.01
N LEU A 127 6.43 -25.50 -18.32
CA LEU A 127 5.07 -25.99 -18.06
C LEU A 127 4.23 -26.02 -19.33
N MET A 128 4.34 -25.01 -20.19
CA MET A 128 3.66 -24.97 -21.47
C MET A 128 4.13 -26.11 -22.42
N GLU A 129 5.43 -26.37 -22.47
CA GLU A 129 5.99 -27.50 -23.21
C GLU A 129 5.45 -28.84 -22.69
N LEU A 130 5.43 -29.03 -21.39
CA LEU A 130 4.95 -30.27 -20.75
C LEU A 130 3.48 -30.57 -21.07
N PHE A 131 2.65 -29.54 -21.13
CA PHE A 131 1.22 -29.68 -21.43
C PHE A 131 0.85 -29.50 -22.92
N ASN A 132 1.82 -29.30 -23.78
CA ASN A 132 1.58 -28.97 -25.21
C ASN A 132 0.63 -27.78 -25.40
N TYR A 133 0.71 -26.78 -24.49
CA TYR A 133 -0.21 -25.66 -24.45
C TYR A 133 0.40 -24.43 -25.09
N ASN A 134 0.04 -24.14 -26.33
CA ASN A 134 0.40 -22.85 -26.94
C ASN A 134 -0.61 -21.79 -26.52
N ILE A 135 -0.21 -20.89 -25.61
CA ILE A 135 -0.99 -19.67 -25.35
C ILE A 135 -0.82 -18.76 -26.58
N PRO A 136 -1.90 -18.40 -27.30
CA PRO A 136 -1.80 -17.43 -28.36
C PRO A 136 -1.22 -16.12 -27.82
N ASP A 137 -0.23 -15.59 -28.53
CA ASP A 137 0.41 -14.33 -28.18
C ASP A 137 -0.67 -13.24 -28.05
N ARG A 138 -1.03 -12.86 -26.85
CA ARG A 138 -1.94 -11.74 -26.62
C ARG A 138 -1.15 -10.46 -26.81
N LYS A 139 -0.94 -10.10 -28.07
CA LYS A 139 -0.58 -8.73 -28.41
C LYS A 139 -1.79 -7.85 -28.08
N SER A 140 -1.74 -7.22 -26.93
CA SER A 140 -2.63 -6.12 -26.57
C SER A 140 -2.11 -4.80 -27.12
#